data_88823280cdb35e7a3503e5e950f82cc9
#
_entry.id   88823280cdb35e7a3503e5e950f82cc9
#
_cell.length_a   1.000
_cell.length_b   1.000
_cell.length_c   1.000
_cell.angle_alpha   90.00
_cell.angle_beta   90.00
_cell.angle_gamma   90.00
#
_symmetry.space_group_name_H-M   'P 1'
#
loop_
_entity.id
_entity.type
_entity.pdbx_description
1 polymer ?
#
loop_
_entity_poly.entity_id
_entity_poly.type
_entity_poly.pdbx_seq_one_letter_code
_entity_poly.pdbx_strand_id
1 'polypeptide(L)'
;MDFGLFTCGYQHLPLETAFYDAKAFGYDYIELWGGRPHAFASDLLTGDASKIRDLIQKYQMPVYIYTPEHNAYPYNYMIGTEHQWEESMNYLSSAFRAASDIGAQYTLVSIGHGGSATPNQRKQRLERSLYCLCAAAEEADQTILLETLTPYESNTCTRLEDLREILDKIDSPALLGMCDVVPPFVQKEDPVDYARVLGKRMGHLHLVDNDGQSDSHLLPGDGIMPLRKIIQELREAGYDGMATIELVTNYMSDPSFYAELALNRVKELL
;
A
#
# COMPACT_ATOMS: atom_id res chain seq x y z
N MET A 1 -2.20 15.67 -8.16
CA MET A 1 -2.35 14.29 -7.67
C MET A 1 -2.01 13.38 -8.81
N ASP A 2 -1.00 12.55 -8.64
CA ASP A 2 -0.53 11.57 -9.62
C ASP A 2 -1.23 10.24 -9.37
N PHE A 3 -1.67 9.56 -10.43
CA PHE A 3 -2.43 8.31 -10.31
C PHE A 3 -1.58 7.10 -10.64
N GLY A 4 -1.48 6.17 -9.70
CA GLY A 4 -0.78 4.90 -9.83
C GLY A 4 -1.71 3.73 -10.20
N LEU A 5 -1.14 2.76 -10.93
CA LEU A 5 -1.74 1.45 -11.14
C LEU A 5 -1.13 0.46 -10.15
N PHE A 6 -1.95 -0.17 -9.29
CA PHE A 6 -1.48 -1.28 -8.47
C PHE A 6 -1.54 -2.59 -9.26
N THR A 7 -0.43 -3.31 -9.32
CA THR A 7 -0.33 -4.51 -10.13
C THR A 7 -0.94 -5.76 -9.50
N CYS A 8 -1.47 -5.67 -8.28
CA CYS A 8 -2.13 -6.80 -7.58
C CYS A 8 -3.31 -7.39 -8.38
N GLY A 9 -4.03 -6.59 -9.16
CA GLY A 9 -5.09 -7.06 -10.04
C GLY A 9 -4.61 -7.91 -11.24
N TYR A 10 -3.32 -7.87 -11.56
CA TYR A 10 -2.74 -8.53 -12.73
C TYR A 10 -2.08 -9.88 -12.44
N GLN A 11 -2.31 -10.47 -11.27
CA GLN A 11 -1.62 -11.69 -10.81
C GLN A 11 -1.68 -12.87 -11.79
N HIS A 12 -2.71 -12.94 -12.63
CA HIS A 12 -2.91 -14.02 -13.60
C HIS A 12 -2.40 -13.71 -15.01
N LEU A 13 -1.85 -12.51 -15.22
CA LEU A 13 -1.27 -12.07 -16.48
C LEU A 13 0.24 -11.85 -16.35
N PRO A 14 1.00 -11.83 -17.47
CA PRO A 14 2.38 -11.37 -17.41
C PRO A 14 2.47 -9.94 -16.85
N LEU A 15 3.44 -9.68 -15.96
CA LEU A 15 3.63 -8.34 -15.38
C LEU A 15 3.79 -7.25 -16.45
N GLU A 16 4.39 -7.60 -17.59
CA GLU A 16 4.54 -6.69 -18.74
C GLU A 16 3.20 -6.10 -19.21
N THR A 17 2.09 -6.85 -19.08
CA THR A 17 0.75 -6.35 -19.42
C THR A 17 0.39 -5.14 -18.56
N ALA A 18 0.64 -5.19 -17.25
CA ALA A 18 0.37 -4.06 -16.36
C ALA A 18 1.17 -2.81 -16.72
N PHE A 19 2.46 -2.97 -17.11
CA PHE A 19 3.29 -1.84 -17.58
C PHE A 19 2.79 -1.25 -18.90
N TYR A 20 2.38 -2.11 -19.83
CA TYR A 20 1.81 -1.68 -21.08
C TYR A 20 0.51 -0.89 -20.86
N ASP A 21 -0.41 -1.43 -20.07
CA ASP A 21 -1.70 -0.83 -19.77
C ASP A 21 -1.54 0.48 -19.00
N ALA A 22 -0.67 0.53 -17.99
CA ALA A 22 -0.39 1.77 -17.27
C ALA A 22 0.05 2.87 -18.20
N LYS A 23 0.96 2.57 -19.14
CA LYS A 23 1.41 3.53 -20.15
C LYS A 23 0.33 3.92 -21.14
N ALA A 24 -0.41 2.93 -21.66
CA ALA A 24 -1.44 3.13 -22.69
C ALA A 24 -2.62 3.96 -22.17
N PHE A 25 -3.05 3.75 -20.92
CA PHE A 25 -4.19 4.43 -20.32
C PHE A 25 -3.83 5.79 -19.72
N GLY A 26 -2.53 6.04 -19.48
CA GLY A 26 -2.02 7.30 -18.95
C GLY A 26 -2.07 7.39 -17.44
N TYR A 27 -1.68 6.32 -16.75
CA TYR A 27 -1.23 6.33 -15.37
C TYR A 27 0.13 7.02 -15.28
N ASP A 28 0.44 7.57 -14.11
CA ASP A 28 1.67 8.31 -13.88
C ASP A 28 2.79 7.41 -13.34
N TYR A 29 2.44 6.35 -12.60
CA TYR A 29 3.39 5.40 -12.00
C TYR A 29 2.74 4.04 -11.75
N ILE A 30 3.58 3.07 -11.36
CA ILE A 30 3.18 1.75 -10.88
C ILE A 30 3.44 1.63 -9.38
N GLU A 31 2.47 1.08 -8.67
CA GLU A 31 2.65 0.40 -7.41
C GLU A 31 2.79 -1.10 -7.69
N LEU A 32 3.97 -1.64 -7.37
CA LEU A 32 4.32 -3.01 -7.74
C LEU A 32 3.98 -3.99 -6.63
N TRP A 33 3.04 -4.90 -6.89
CA TRP A 33 2.74 -6.00 -6.00
C TRP A 33 3.90 -6.98 -5.89
N GLY A 34 4.36 -7.22 -4.67
CA GLY A 34 5.51 -8.03 -4.33
C GLY A 34 5.20 -9.51 -4.10
N GLY A 35 4.20 -10.06 -4.80
CA GLY A 35 3.86 -11.47 -4.79
C GLY A 35 4.33 -12.22 -6.02
N ARG A 36 4.31 -13.57 -5.94
CA ARG A 36 4.54 -14.43 -7.11
C ARG A 36 3.29 -14.52 -7.96
N PRO A 37 3.43 -14.55 -9.30
CA PRO A 37 4.67 -14.75 -10.05
C PRO A 37 5.42 -13.46 -10.43
N HIS A 38 5.05 -12.29 -9.96
CA HIS A 38 5.53 -11.02 -10.48
C HIS A 38 6.85 -10.55 -9.86
N ALA A 39 6.85 -10.24 -8.56
CA ALA A 39 7.95 -9.49 -7.98
C ALA A 39 8.20 -9.86 -6.50
N PHE A 40 8.19 -11.16 -6.17
CA PHE A 40 8.45 -11.58 -4.82
C PHE A 40 9.89 -11.23 -4.39
N ALA A 41 10.08 -10.68 -3.19
CA ALA A 41 11.34 -10.06 -2.77
C ALA A 41 12.58 -10.96 -2.97
N SER A 42 12.50 -12.25 -2.62
CA SER A 42 13.65 -13.17 -2.81
C SER A 42 13.95 -13.42 -4.28
N ASP A 43 12.96 -13.41 -5.16
CA ASP A 43 13.15 -13.64 -6.59
C ASP A 43 13.81 -12.40 -7.23
N LEU A 44 13.41 -11.18 -6.79
CA LEU A 44 14.07 -9.94 -7.20
C LEU A 44 15.55 -9.93 -6.80
N LEU A 45 15.87 -10.27 -5.56
CA LEU A 45 17.25 -10.30 -5.05
C LEU A 45 18.12 -11.39 -5.69
N THR A 46 17.51 -12.42 -6.29
CA THR A 46 18.25 -13.52 -6.98
C THR A 46 18.37 -13.31 -8.48
N GLY A 47 17.93 -12.17 -9.03
CA GLY A 47 18.19 -11.81 -10.42
C GLY A 47 17.01 -11.19 -11.18
N ASP A 48 15.78 -11.30 -10.70
CA ASP A 48 14.61 -10.81 -11.41
C ASP A 48 14.45 -9.28 -11.37
N ALA A 49 15.17 -8.57 -10.49
CA ALA A 49 15.17 -7.11 -10.44
C ALA A 49 15.56 -6.46 -11.79
N SER A 50 16.44 -7.08 -12.57
CA SER A 50 16.79 -6.58 -13.90
C SER A 50 15.58 -6.55 -14.86
N LYS A 51 14.70 -7.57 -14.78
CA LYS A 51 13.48 -7.64 -15.60
C LYS A 51 12.54 -6.47 -15.30
N ILE A 52 12.42 -6.11 -14.02
CA ILE A 52 11.60 -4.95 -13.63
C ILE A 52 12.19 -3.66 -14.17
N ARG A 53 13.51 -3.45 -14.03
CA ARG A 53 14.19 -2.26 -14.60
C ARG A 53 14.04 -2.19 -16.12
N ASP A 54 14.11 -3.33 -16.81
CA ASP A 54 13.91 -3.37 -18.28
C ASP A 54 12.48 -2.95 -18.65
N LEU A 55 11.46 -3.36 -17.87
CA LEU A 55 10.08 -2.93 -18.08
C LEU A 55 9.91 -1.43 -17.81
N ILE A 56 10.47 -0.91 -16.71
CA ILE A 56 10.48 0.52 -16.39
C ILE A 56 11.06 1.32 -17.58
N GLN A 57 12.22 0.89 -18.09
CA GLN A 57 12.87 1.55 -19.21
C GLN A 57 12.07 1.43 -20.50
N LYS A 58 11.56 0.23 -20.81
CA LYS A 58 10.81 -0.05 -22.06
C LYS A 58 9.56 0.79 -22.17
N TYR A 59 8.79 0.91 -21.10
CA TYR A 59 7.50 1.60 -21.09
C TYR A 59 7.60 3.05 -20.60
N GLN A 60 8.78 3.48 -20.13
CA GLN A 60 8.95 4.80 -19.47
C GLN A 60 7.89 4.99 -18.38
N MET A 61 7.71 3.95 -17.57
CA MET A 61 6.72 3.87 -16.50
C MET A 61 7.44 3.58 -15.18
N PRO A 62 7.57 4.58 -14.29
CA PRO A 62 8.29 4.40 -13.03
C PRO A 62 7.52 3.50 -12.07
N VAL A 63 8.26 2.76 -11.25
CA VAL A 63 7.75 2.08 -10.07
C VAL A 63 8.13 2.93 -8.86
N TYR A 64 7.16 3.58 -8.22
CA TYR A 64 7.44 4.41 -7.05
C TYR A 64 7.27 3.66 -5.73
N ILE A 65 6.33 2.72 -5.70
CA ILE A 65 5.96 1.98 -4.49
C ILE A 65 6.10 0.48 -4.75
N TYR A 66 6.72 -0.20 -3.81
CA TYR A 66 6.76 -1.66 -3.75
C TYR A 66 5.92 -2.14 -2.57
N THR A 67 4.98 -3.04 -2.82
CA THR A 67 4.04 -3.55 -1.83
C THR A 67 4.25 -5.04 -1.66
N PRO A 68 5.16 -5.48 -0.73
CA PRO A 68 5.46 -6.88 -0.49
C PRO A 68 4.25 -7.59 0.11
N GLU A 69 4.00 -8.82 -0.31
CA GLU A 69 2.95 -9.66 0.25
C GLU A 69 3.28 -10.07 1.69
N HIS A 70 2.54 -9.54 2.66
CA HIS A 70 2.73 -9.78 4.08
C HIS A 70 1.43 -9.54 4.86
N ASN A 71 1.47 -9.29 6.15
CA ASN A 71 0.38 -9.04 7.12
C ASN A 71 -0.50 -10.26 7.44
N ALA A 72 -0.48 -11.29 6.62
CA ALA A 72 -1.18 -12.56 6.83
C ALA A 72 -0.17 -13.72 6.77
N TYR A 73 -0.51 -14.83 6.11
CA TYR A 73 0.39 -15.96 5.91
C TYR A 73 1.36 -15.67 4.75
N PRO A 74 2.65 -16.00 4.88
CA PRO A 74 3.33 -16.55 6.05
C PRO A 74 4.00 -15.51 6.97
N TYR A 75 4.00 -14.23 6.63
CA TYR A 75 4.84 -13.21 7.24
C TYR A 75 4.09 -12.17 8.08
N ASN A 76 3.19 -12.63 8.94
CA ASN A 76 2.55 -11.73 9.89
C ASN A 76 3.44 -11.51 11.13
N TYR A 77 4.11 -10.36 11.23
CA TYR A 77 4.99 -10.02 12.34
C TYR A 77 4.25 -9.69 13.66
N MET A 78 2.92 -9.62 13.63
CA MET A 78 2.11 -9.32 14.81
C MET A 78 1.79 -10.54 15.66
N ILE A 79 1.97 -11.77 15.14
CA ILE A 79 1.65 -13.03 15.82
C ILE A 79 2.83 -14.02 15.79
N GLY A 80 2.64 -15.16 16.45
CA GLY A 80 3.57 -16.28 16.39
C GLY A 80 4.74 -16.19 17.38
N THR A 81 5.64 -17.16 17.26
CA THR A 81 6.83 -17.31 18.08
C THR A 81 7.89 -16.25 17.74
N GLU A 82 8.94 -16.17 18.56
CA GLU A 82 10.09 -15.29 18.26
C GLU A 82 10.74 -15.63 16.91
N HIS A 83 10.92 -16.90 16.60
CA HIS A 83 11.48 -17.33 15.32
C HIS A 83 10.62 -16.87 14.12
N GLN A 84 9.30 -17.01 14.21
CA GLN A 84 8.39 -16.53 13.15
C GLN A 84 8.39 -14.99 13.01
N TRP A 85 8.60 -14.28 14.11
CA TRP A 85 8.81 -12.83 14.07
C TRP A 85 10.11 -12.49 13.37
N GLU A 86 11.23 -13.18 13.68
CA GLU A 86 12.51 -13.00 13.01
C GLU A 86 12.43 -13.30 11.51
N GLU A 87 11.72 -14.35 11.11
CA GLU A 87 11.46 -14.66 9.69
C GLU A 87 10.72 -13.52 8.99
N SER A 88 9.69 -12.96 9.65
CA SER A 88 8.93 -11.83 9.10
C SER A 88 9.80 -10.56 8.98
N MET A 89 10.64 -10.27 9.97
CA MET A 89 11.59 -9.15 9.92
C MET A 89 12.61 -9.33 8.80
N ASN A 90 13.18 -10.51 8.66
CA ASN A 90 14.13 -10.84 7.59
C ASN A 90 13.50 -10.73 6.20
N TYR A 91 12.25 -11.17 6.06
CA TYR A 91 11.52 -11.03 4.81
C TYR A 91 11.31 -9.56 4.44
N LEU A 92 10.79 -8.74 5.36
CA LEU A 92 10.53 -7.31 5.10
C LEU A 92 11.84 -6.53 4.88
N SER A 93 12.91 -6.84 5.61
CA SER A 93 14.23 -6.26 5.33
C SER A 93 14.75 -6.62 3.94
N SER A 94 14.43 -7.84 3.47
CA SER A 94 14.73 -8.25 2.09
C SER A 94 13.85 -7.51 1.07
N ALA A 95 12.59 -7.24 1.43
CA ALA A 95 11.67 -6.45 0.61
C ALA A 95 12.15 -5.02 0.41
N PHE A 96 12.69 -4.36 1.45
CA PHE A 96 13.28 -3.02 1.32
C PHE A 96 14.47 -3.01 0.37
N ARG A 97 15.38 -4.01 0.46
CA ARG A 97 16.50 -4.14 -0.49
C ARG A 97 16.04 -4.38 -1.91
N ALA A 98 15.03 -5.24 -2.09
CA ALA A 98 14.45 -5.50 -3.40
C ALA A 98 13.79 -4.26 -4.00
N ALA A 99 13.09 -3.46 -3.19
CA ALA A 99 12.51 -2.18 -3.59
C ALA A 99 13.60 -1.19 -4.06
N SER A 100 14.67 -1.06 -3.29
CA SER A 100 15.83 -0.24 -3.67
C SER A 100 16.46 -0.70 -4.98
N ASP A 101 16.65 -2.01 -5.16
CA ASP A 101 17.25 -2.60 -6.37
C ASP A 101 16.44 -2.32 -7.65
N ILE A 102 15.12 -2.21 -7.55
CA ILE A 102 14.27 -1.85 -8.69
C ILE A 102 14.07 -0.35 -8.87
N GLY A 103 14.57 0.46 -7.94
CA GLY A 103 14.48 1.93 -7.97
C GLY A 103 13.17 2.49 -7.40
N ALA A 104 12.39 1.70 -6.65
CA ALA A 104 11.26 2.20 -5.89
C ALA A 104 11.75 3.06 -4.71
N GLN A 105 10.99 4.10 -4.37
CA GLN A 105 11.33 5.02 -3.27
C GLN A 105 10.62 4.63 -1.97
N TYR A 106 9.50 3.96 -2.09
CA TYR A 106 8.61 3.62 -0.99
C TYR A 106 8.33 2.12 -0.94
N THR A 107 8.21 1.61 0.28
CA THR A 107 7.71 0.26 0.53
C THR A 107 6.48 0.34 1.44
N LEU A 108 5.36 -0.18 0.97
CA LEU A 108 4.13 -0.24 1.75
C LEU A 108 4.22 -1.37 2.77
N VAL A 109 3.87 -1.08 4.02
CA VAL A 109 3.82 -2.05 5.11
C VAL A 109 2.50 -1.90 5.86
N SER A 110 1.74 -2.98 5.92
CA SER A 110 0.47 -3.04 6.65
C SER A 110 0.64 -3.70 8.02
N ILE A 111 -0.28 -3.46 8.94
CA ILE A 111 -0.25 -4.02 10.30
C ILE A 111 -1.27 -5.14 10.41
N GLY A 112 -0.80 -6.38 10.31
CA GLY A 112 -1.64 -7.57 10.38
C GLY A 112 -2.32 -7.79 11.72
N HIS A 113 -3.18 -8.79 11.77
CA HIS A 113 -3.96 -9.14 12.95
C HIS A 113 -3.07 -9.69 14.08
N GLY A 114 -3.15 -9.09 15.26
CA GLY A 114 -2.34 -9.45 16.44
C GLY A 114 -2.87 -10.65 17.25
N GLY A 115 -3.80 -11.44 16.69
CA GLY A 115 -4.33 -12.66 17.31
C GLY A 115 -5.09 -12.37 18.63
N SER A 116 -4.91 -13.26 19.59
CA SER A 116 -5.51 -13.17 20.92
C SER A 116 -4.67 -12.40 21.94
N ALA A 117 -3.56 -11.77 21.54
CA ALA A 117 -2.73 -10.97 22.41
C ALA A 117 -3.51 -9.78 22.98
N THR A 118 -3.19 -9.38 24.21
CA THR A 118 -3.79 -8.19 24.83
C THR A 118 -3.39 -6.91 24.08
N PRO A 119 -4.15 -5.82 24.18
CA PRO A 119 -3.78 -4.55 23.53
C PRO A 119 -2.35 -4.11 23.85
N ASN A 120 -1.92 -4.21 25.11
CA ASN A 120 -0.56 -3.86 25.50
C ASN A 120 0.51 -4.74 24.83
N GLN A 121 0.27 -6.04 24.75
CA GLN A 121 1.20 -6.96 24.09
C GLN A 121 1.30 -6.67 22.58
N ARG A 122 0.15 -6.39 21.93
CA ARG A 122 0.13 -5.98 20.54
C ARG A 122 0.91 -4.69 20.32
N LYS A 123 0.68 -3.68 21.17
CA LYS A 123 1.38 -2.39 21.07
C LYS A 123 2.90 -2.56 21.25
N GLN A 124 3.35 -3.31 22.25
CA GLN A 124 4.76 -3.59 22.48
C GLN A 124 5.41 -4.32 21.30
N ARG A 125 4.73 -5.33 20.75
CA ARG A 125 5.21 -6.09 19.60
C ARG A 125 5.30 -5.22 18.35
N LEU A 126 4.29 -4.38 18.10
CA LEU A 126 4.28 -3.44 16.98
C LEU A 126 5.40 -2.42 17.10
N GLU A 127 5.56 -1.78 18.25
CA GLU A 127 6.64 -0.80 18.48
C GLU A 127 8.02 -1.42 18.22
N ARG A 128 8.27 -2.60 18.79
CA ARG A 128 9.52 -3.35 18.56
C ARG A 128 9.74 -3.64 17.08
N SER A 129 8.71 -4.10 16.38
CA SER A 129 8.79 -4.43 14.95
C SER A 129 9.10 -3.19 14.12
N LEU A 130 8.40 -2.09 14.35
CA LEU A 130 8.59 -0.85 13.60
C LEU A 130 9.97 -0.23 13.83
N TYR A 131 10.52 -0.28 15.04
CA TYR A 131 11.91 0.16 15.25
C TYR A 131 12.91 -0.65 14.41
N CYS A 132 12.73 -1.99 14.35
CA CYS A 132 13.57 -2.85 13.50
C CYS A 132 13.37 -2.56 12.01
N LEU A 133 12.11 -2.39 11.57
CA LEU A 133 11.78 -2.13 10.17
C LEU A 133 12.28 -0.76 9.71
N CYS A 134 12.13 0.28 10.52
CA CYS A 134 12.65 1.61 10.19
C CYS A 134 14.17 1.59 10.03
N ALA A 135 14.90 0.93 10.95
CA ALA A 135 16.35 0.79 10.81
C ALA A 135 16.73 0.06 9.50
N ALA A 136 16.03 -1.03 9.16
CA ALA A 136 16.29 -1.76 7.92
C ALA A 136 15.89 -0.95 6.66
N ALA A 137 14.86 -0.14 6.73
CA ALA A 137 14.45 0.76 5.65
C ALA A 137 15.49 1.87 5.42
N GLU A 138 15.98 2.50 6.50
CA GLU A 138 17.06 3.50 6.42
C GLU A 138 18.34 2.92 5.79
N GLU A 139 18.73 1.68 6.16
CA GLU A 139 19.87 0.99 5.55
C GLU A 139 19.69 0.71 4.05
N ALA A 140 18.46 0.55 3.60
CA ALA A 140 18.10 0.28 2.21
C ALA A 140 17.72 1.53 1.40
N ASP A 141 17.83 2.73 1.98
CA ASP A 141 17.37 4.01 1.39
C ASP A 141 15.87 3.95 0.99
N GLN A 142 15.05 3.39 1.87
CA GLN A 142 13.61 3.24 1.69
C GLN A 142 12.82 4.04 2.72
N THR A 143 11.65 4.50 2.31
CA THR A 143 10.63 5.05 3.22
C THR A 143 9.46 4.09 3.30
N ILE A 144 9.07 3.73 4.52
CA ILE A 144 7.89 2.92 4.80
C ILE A 144 6.63 3.79 4.68
N LEU A 145 5.65 3.30 3.93
CA LEU A 145 4.28 3.78 3.95
C LEU A 145 3.47 2.85 4.85
N LEU A 146 3.15 3.30 6.06
CA LEU A 146 2.43 2.47 7.03
C LEU A 146 0.93 2.60 6.83
N GLU A 147 0.30 1.47 6.55
CA GLU A 147 -1.11 1.37 6.24
C GLU A 147 -1.95 0.93 7.43
N THR A 148 -3.08 1.60 7.63
CA THR A 148 -4.18 1.10 8.48
C THR A 148 -5.03 0.11 7.68
N LEU A 149 -5.40 -1.00 8.32
CA LEU A 149 -6.28 -2.01 7.72
C LEU A 149 -7.69 -1.93 8.30
N THR A 150 -8.64 -2.56 7.63
CA THR A 150 -10.00 -2.70 8.15
C THR A 150 -10.04 -3.54 9.43
N PRO A 151 -11.09 -3.40 10.27
CA PRO A 151 -11.29 -4.28 11.43
C PRO A 151 -11.52 -5.76 11.07
N TYR A 152 -11.71 -6.07 9.80
CA TYR A 152 -11.82 -7.46 9.30
C TYR A 152 -10.44 -8.13 9.17
N GLU A 153 -9.39 -7.33 8.94
CA GLU A 153 -8.03 -7.81 8.70
C GLU A 153 -7.12 -7.61 9.90
N SER A 154 -7.33 -6.54 10.67
CA SER A 154 -6.46 -6.18 11.80
C SER A 154 -7.28 -5.87 13.05
N ASN A 155 -6.65 -6.05 14.22
CA ASN A 155 -7.18 -5.65 15.52
C ASN A 155 -6.18 -4.75 16.28
N THR A 156 -5.26 -4.13 15.56
CA THR A 156 -4.14 -3.39 16.20
C THR A 156 -4.09 -1.93 15.76
N CYS A 157 -4.04 -1.66 14.47
CA CYS A 157 -4.01 -0.31 13.93
C CYS A 157 -5.05 -0.22 12.80
N THR A 158 -6.23 0.27 13.13
CA THR A 158 -7.36 0.30 12.19
C THR A 158 -7.93 1.70 12.00
N ARG A 159 -7.49 2.66 12.82
CA ARG A 159 -8.00 4.04 12.84
C ARG A 159 -6.89 5.05 12.67
N LEU A 160 -7.26 6.23 12.22
CA LEU A 160 -6.34 7.37 12.10
C LEU A 160 -5.61 7.67 13.42
N GLU A 161 -6.31 7.61 14.54
CA GLU A 161 -5.70 7.89 15.85
C GLU A 161 -4.64 6.86 16.21
N ASP A 162 -4.86 5.55 15.92
CA ASP A 162 -3.86 4.50 16.12
C ASP A 162 -2.60 4.80 15.29
N LEU A 163 -2.78 5.16 14.01
CA LEU A 163 -1.68 5.50 13.11
C LEU A 163 -0.91 6.73 13.60
N ARG A 164 -1.62 7.80 14.01
CA ARG A 164 -1.02 9.01 14.54
C ARG A 164 -0.16 8.72 15.78
N GLU A 165 -0.70 7.96 16.75
CA GLU A 165 0.04 7.57 17.95
C GLU A 165 1.31 6.78 17.62
N ILE A 166 1.24 5.89 16.63
CA ILE A 166 2.38 5.08 16.17
C ILE A 166 3.45 6.00 15.56
N LEU A 167 3.07 6.89 14.64
CA LEU A 167 3.99 7.81 13.99
C LEU A 167 4.65 8.77 15.00
N ASP A 168 3.89 9.25 16.01
CA ASP A 168 4.41 10.09 17.07
C ASP A 168 5.39 9.32 17.98
N LYS A 169 5.16 8.03 18.19
CA LYS A 169 5.96 7.18 19.06
C LYS A 169 7.28 6.74 18.42
N ILE A 170 7.24 6.35 17.15
CA ILE A 170 8.42 5.81 16.44
C ILE A 170 9.33 6.94 15.97
N ASP A 171 8.76 8.05 15.48
CA ASP A 171 9.44 9.29 15.07
C ASP A 171 10.70 9.04 14.20
N SER A 172 10.58 8.18 13.19
CA SER A 172 11.64 7.89 12.22
C SER A 172 11.43 8.67 10.92
N PRO A 173 12.50 9.21 10.31
CA PRO A 173 12.40 9.83 8.98
C PRO A 173 12.06 8.82 7.87
N ALA A 174 12.27 7.52 8.10
CA ALA A 174 11.93 6.45 7.18
C ALA A 174 10.48 5.95 7.34
N LEU A 175 9.62 6.64 8.13
CA LEU A 175 8.24 6.20 8.39
C LEU A 175 7.25 7.31 8.09
N LEU A 176 6.40 7.06 7.11
CA LEU A 176 5.21 7.87 6.81
C LEU A 176 3.96 7.03 6.99
N GLY A 177 2.84 7.67 7.26
CA GLY A 177 1.53 7.02 7.20
C GLY A 177 0.93 7.13 5.80
N MET A 178 -0.04 6.29 5.54
CA MET A 178 -0.88 6.41 4.35
C MET A 178 -2.36 6.24 4.71
N CYS A 179 -3.22 6.57 3.77
CA CYS A 179 -4.65 6.34 3.85
C CYS A 179 -5.07 5.41 2.70
N ASP A 180 -5.52 4.20 3.00
CA ASP A 180 -6.52 3.57 2.17
C ASP A 180 -7.87 4.16 2.57
N VAL A 181 -8.71 4.53 1.59
CA VAL A 181 -10.01 5.15 1.87
C VAL A 181 -11.03 4.17 2.47
N VAL A 182 -10.81 2.87 2.33
CA VAL A 182 -11.74 1.83 2.79
C VAL A 182 -11.78 1.69 4.32
N PRO A 183 -10.65 1.50 5.05
CA PRO A 183 -10.66 1.37 6.51
C PRO A 183 -11.38 2.52 7.25
N PRO A 184 -11.11 3.82 6.99
CA PRO A 184 -11.86 4.88 7.62
C PRO A 184 -13.33 4.88 7.23
N PHE A 185 -13.65 4.65 5.94
CA PHE A 185 -15.03 4.72 5.47
C PHE A 185 -15.94 3.66 6.11
N VAL A 186 -15.52 2.42 6.21
CA VAL A 186 -16.30 1.36 6.88
C VAL A 186 -16.46 1.61 8.37
N GLN A 187 -15.52 2.33 8.99
CA GLN A 187 -15.56 2.71 10.41
C GLN A 187 -16.24 4.05 10.68
N LYS A 188 -16.81 4.70 9.65
CA LYS A 188 -17.47 6.01 9.73
C LYS A 188 -16.51 7.14 10.15
N GLU A 189 -15.24 7.02 9.80
CA GLU A 189 -14.26 8.09 9.83
C GLU A 189 -14.19 8.78 8.46
N ASP A 190 -13.75 10.03 8.42
CA ASP A 190 -13.55 10.77 7.18
C ASP A 190 -12.14 10.50 6.65
N PRO A 191 -11.94 9.90 5.44
CA PRO A 191 -10.61 9.69 4.88
C PRO A 191 -9.79 10.99 4.74
N VAL A 192 -10.44 12.14 4.60
CA VAL A 192 -9.78 13.44 4.50
C VAL A 192 -9.07 13.85 5.79
N ASP A 193 -9.53 13.34 6.94
CA ASP A 193 -8.89 13.64 8.22
C ASP A 193 -7.46 13.08 8.31
N TYR A 194 -7.12 12.05 7.54
CA TYR A 194 -5.72 11.59 7.41
C TYR A 194 -4.82 12.71 6.89
N ALA A 195 -5.21 13.41 5.85
CA ALA A 195 -4.46 14.55 5.33
C ALA A 195 -4.41 15.72 6.33
N ARG A 196 -5.52 16.03 6.99
CA ARG A 196 -5.61 17.12 7.98
C ARG A 196 -4.73 16.88 9.21
N VAL A 197 -4.71 15.65 9.72
CA VAL A 197 -4.01 15.27 10.95
C VAL A 197 -2.55 14.94 10.72
N LEU A 198 -2.24 14.14 9.68
CA LEU A 198 -0.88 13.71 9.40
C LEU A 198 -0.08 14.78 8.65
N GLY A 199 -0.72 15.62 7.86
CA GLY A 199 -0.06 16.66 7.08
C GLY A 199 1.06 16.08 6.20
N LYS A 200 2.29 16.56 6.38
CA LYS A 200 3.45 16.07 5.61
C LYS A 200 3.84 14.61 5.89
N ARG A 201 3.30 14.00 6.94
CA ARG A 201 3.50 12.58 7.25
C ARG A 201 2.52 11.66 6.53
N MET A 202 1.57 12.19 5.76
CA MET A 202 0.75 11.41 4.84
C MET A 202 1.49 11.26 3.51
N GLY A 203 2.09 10.10 3.27
CA GLY A 203 2.92 9.83 2.10
C GLY A 203 2.17 9.28 0.90
N HIS A 204 0.99 8.66 1.10
CA HIS A 204 0.29 7.93 0.06
C HIS A 204 -1.22 7.81 0.31
N LEU A 205 -1.96 7.51 -0.78
CA LEU A 205 -3.40 7.27 -0.77
C LEU A 205 -3.73 6.06 -1.65
N HIS A 206 -4.52 5.10 -1.14
CA HIS A 206 -5.26 4.18 -2.00
C HIS A 206 -6.66 4.73 -2.26
N LEU A 207 -7.04 4.79 -3.53
CA LEU A 207 -8.28 5.41 -3.98
C LEU A 207 -9.13 4.41 -4.75
N VAL A 208 -10.21 3.97 -4.12
CA VAL A 208 -11.21 3.06 -4.67
C VAL A 208 -12.61 3.48 -4.20
N ASP A 209 -13.64 2.75 -4.57
CA ASP A 209 -14.97 2.92 -3.99
C ASP A 209 -15.28 1.79 -3.01
N ASN A 210 -16.32 1.95 -2.19
CA ASN A 210 -16.67 0.97 -1.16
C ASN A 210 -18.19 0.98 -0.90
N ASP A 211 -18.72 -0.14 -0.40
CA ASP A 211 -20.14 -0.30 -0.05
C ASP A 211 -20.51 0.24 1.36
N GLY A 212 -19.52 0.66 2.13
CA GLY A 212 -19.66 1.15 3.52
C GLY A 212 -19.94 0.07 4.56
N GLN A 213 -19.80 -1.21 4.20
CA GLN A 213 -20.13 -2.34 5.08
C GLN A 213 -19.08 -3.45 5.09
N SER A 214 -18.32 -3.58 4.02
CA SER A 214 -17.33 -4.66 3.83
C SER A 214 -15.98 -4.11 3.43
N ASP A 215 -14.99 -4.99 3.38
CA ASP A 215 -13.65 -4.70 2.87
C ASP A 215 -13.64 -4.80 1.34
N SER A 216 -14.59 -4.14 0.70
CA SER A 216 -14.71 -4.16 -0.75
C SER A 216 -13.92 -3.00 -1.38
N HIS A 217 -13.04 -3.34 -2.31
CA HIS A 217 -12.36 -2.39 -3.18
C HIS A 217 -13.12 -2.34 -4.50
N LEU A 218 -14.12 -1.44 -4.57
CA LEU A 218 -14.99 -1.31 -5.73
C LEU A 218 -14.42 -0.32 -6.74
N LEU A 219 -14.77 -0.55 -7.99
CA LEU A 219 -14.45 0.37 -9.07
C LEU A 219 -15.02 1.78 -8.74
N PRO A 220 -14.28 2.87 -8.93
CA PRO A 220 -14.79 4.21 -8.69
C PRO A 220 -16.15 4.45 -9.35
N GLY A 221 -17.16 4.79 -8.55
CA GLY A 221 -18.54 5.00 -8.96
C GLY A 221 -19.46 3.77 -8.86
N ASP A 222 -18.96 2.59 -8.46
CA ASP A 222 -19.79 1.40 -8.22
C ASP A 222 -20.17 1.22 -6.74
N GLY A 223 -19.60 2.04 -5.85
CA GLY A 223 -19.91 2.07 -4.42
C GLY A 223 -20.77 3.26 -4.00
N ILE A 224 -20.65 3.65 -2.73
CA ILE A 224 -21.42 4.74 -2.14
C ILE A 224 -20.53 5.87 -1.60
N MET A 225 -19.21 5.81 -1.83
CA MET A 225 -18.31 6.86 -1.36
C MET A 225 -18.50 8.15 -2.15
N PRO A 226 -18.51 9.32 -1.50
CA PRO A 226 -18.58 10.60 -2.19
C PRO A 226 -17.21 11.00 -2.76
N LEU A 227 -16.65 10.20 -3.67
CA LEU A 227 -15.25 10.29 -4.14
C LEU A 227 -14.89 11.69 -4.66
N ARG A 228 -15.78 12.36 -5.43
CA ARG A 228 -15.54 13.74 -5.89
C ARG A 228 -15.28 14.70 -4.72
N LYS A 229 -16.10 14.60 -3.67
CA LYS A 229 -15.96 15.43 -2.48
C LYS A 229 -14.66 15.07 -1.74
N ILE A 230 -14.37 13.80 -1.57
CA ILE A 230 -13.14 13.33 -0.91
C ILE A 230 -11.89 13.86 -1.62
N ILE A 231 -11.82 13.72 -2.94
CA ILE A 231 -10.67 14.21 -3.74
C ILE A 231 -10.53 15.74 -3.62
N GLN A 232 -11.63 16.47 -3.71
CA GLN A 232 -11.61 17.93 -3.56
C GLN A 232 -11.12 18.34 -2.17
N GLU A 233 -11.69 17.76 -1.11
CA GLU A 233 -11.33 18.10 0.27
C GLU A 233 -9.91 17.68 0.64
N LEU A 234 -9.37 16.56 0.07
CA LEU A 234 -7.97 16.19 0.22
C LEU A 234 -7.05 17.28 -0.33
N ARG A 235 -7.35 17.82 -1.52
CA ARG A 235 -6.58 18.94 -2.10
C ARG A 235 -6.69 20.21 -1.24
N GLU A 236 -7.88 20.52 -0.74
CA GLU A 236 -8.09 21.66 0.16
C GLU A 236 -7.33 21.48 1.49
N ALA A 237 -7.19 20.24 1.97
CA ALA A 237 -6.36 19.89 3.13
C ALA A 237 -4.84 19.90 2.84
N GLY A 238 -4.44 20.15 1.59
CA GLY A 238 -3.04 20.23 1.16
C GLY A 238 -2.43 18.93 0.69
N TYR A 239 -3.22 17.86 0.48
CA TYR A 239 -2.76 16.62 -0.12
C TYR A 239 -3.04 16.60 -1.62
N ASP A 240 -1.97 16.69 -2.41
CA ASP A 240 -2.01 16.58 -3.88
C ASP A 240 -0.88 15.65 -4.36
N GLY A 241 -0.58 14.63 -3.56
CA GLY A 241 0.48 13.65 -3.80
C GLY A 241 0.04 12.45 -4.66
N MET A 242 0.60 11.30 -4.37
CA MET A 242 0.35 10.04 -5.07
C MET A 242 -0.96 9.40 -4.62
N ALA A 243 -1.74 8.88 -5.56
CA ALA A 243 -2.94 8.10 -5.31
C ALA A 243 -2.95 6.85 -6.19
N THR A 244 -2.88 5.68 -5.60
CA THR A 244 -2.96 4.41 -6.34
C THR A 244 -4.40 3.91 -6.41
N ILE A 245 -4.80 3.46 -7.59
CA ILE A 245 -6.07 2.76 -7.78
C ILE A 245 -5.83 1.27 -7.52
N GLU A 246 -6.44 0.75 -6.44
CA GLU A 246 -6.27 -0.62 -5.98
C GLU A 246 -7.49 -1.47 -6.32
N LEU A 247 -7.44 -2.20 -7.42
CA LEU A 247 -8.49 -3.13 -7.81
C LEU A 247 -8.02 -4.56 -7.66
N VAL A 248 -8.71 -5.32 -6.79
CA VAL A 248 -8.37 -6.70 -6.45
C VAL A 248 -9.54 -7.65 -6.79
N THR A 249 -9.36 -8.93 -6.54
CA THR A 249 -10.35 -10.02 -6.56
C THR A 249 -11.39 -9.98 -7.68
N ASN A 250 -12.37 -9.09 -7.59
CA ASN A 250 -13.51 -9.04 -8.53
C ASN A 250 -13.11 -8.61 -9.95
N TYR A 251 -11.95 -7.96 -10.09
CA TYR A 251 -11.49 -7.33 -11.32
C TYR A 251 -10.35 -8.09 -12.01
N MET A 252 -9.84 -9.17 -11.39
CA MET A 252 -8.72 -9.97 -11.90
C MET A 252 -9.05 -10.78 -13.16
N SER A 253 -10.34 -10.91 -13.52
CA SER A 253 -10.75 -11.63 -14.72
C SER A 253 -10.48 -10.84 -16.02
N ASP A 254 -10.49 -9.51 -15.95
CA ASP A 254 -10.16 -8.61 -17.07
C ASP A 254 -9.52 -7.31 -16.51
N PRO A 255 -8.30 -7.39 -15.95
CA PRO A 255 -7.70 -6.27 -15.25
C PRO A 255 -7.41 -5.09 -16.18
N SER A 256 -7.12 -5.33 -17.46
CA SER A 256 -6.88 -4.26 -18.44
C SER A 256 -8.12 -3.39 -18.64
N PHE A 257 -9.30 -4.02 -18.83
CA PHE A 257 -10.55 -3.30 -18.97
C PHE A 257 -10.87 -2.47 -17.72
N TYR A 258 -10.75 -3.08 -16.55
CA TYR A 258 -11.07 -2.39 -15.30
C TYR A 258 -10.07 -1.30 -14.92
N ALA A 259 -8.80 -1.46 -15.23
CA ALA A 259 -7.79 -0.43 -15.01
C ALA A 259 -8.05 0.81 -15.87
N GLU A 260 -8.38 0.64 -17.15
CA GLU A 260 -8.75 1.75 -18.03
C GLU A 260 -10.01 2.47 -17.54
N LEU A 261 -11.05 1.69 -17.22
CA LEU A 261 -12.32 2.23 -16.74
C LEU A 261 -12.16 3.00 -15.42
N ALA A 262 -11.38 2.45 -14.47
CA ALA A 262 -11.15 3.08 -13.18
C ALA A 262 -10.46 4.44 -13.31
N LEU A 263 -9.39 4.52 -14.09
CA LEU A 263 -8.68 5.78 -14.30
C LEU A 263 -9.55 6.82 -15.01
N ASN A 264 -10.32 6.41 -16.01
CA ASN A 264 -11.23 7.30 -16.70
C ASN A 264 -12.29 7.88 -15.75
N ARG A 265 -12.91 7.02 -14.92
CA ARG A 265 -13.89 7.47 -13.91
C ARG A 265 -13.26 8.40 -12.87
N VAL A 266 -12.05 8.12 -12.39
CA VAL A 266 -11.34 9.02 -11.47
C VAL A 266 -11.06 10.37 -12.14
N LYS A 267 -10.61 10.38 -13.39
CA LYS A 267 -10.38 11.64 -14.14
C LYS A 267 -11.66 12.47 -14.33
N GLU A 268 -12.81 11.84 -14.43
CA GLU A 268 -14.11 12.54 -14.49
C GLU A 268 -14.53 13.16 -13.14
N LEU A 269 -13.91 12.70 -12.03
CA LEU A 269 -14.19 13.24 -10.69
C LEU A 269 -13.36 14.50 -10.35
N LEU A 270 -12.28 14.75 -11.10
CA LEU A 270 -11.38 15.89 -10.90
C LEU A 270 -11.97 17.20 -11.43
#